data_3e5f40977318b3b382079c1ecdd13ba8
#
_entry.id   3e5f40977318b3b382079c1ecdd13ba8
#
_cell.length_a   1.000
_cell.length_b   1.000
_cell.length_c   1.000
_cell.angle_alpha   90.00
_cell.angle_beta   90.00
_cell.angle_gamma   90.00
#
_symmetry.space_group_name_H-M   'P 1'
#
loop_
_entity.id
_entity.type
_entity.pdbx_description
1 polymer ?
#
loop_
_entity_poly.entity_id
_entity_poly.type
_entity_poly.pdbx_seq_one_letter_code
_entity_poly.pdbx_strand_id
1 'polypeptide(L)'
;LVRITREHLVDPDSNYCFGEGGAGTYSDGKLYTRSHKRGDIRSALELLVAHGASPSILVDAHPHIGTNKLPAIIERMRETLLQAGAEVHFHERWVGWRAPNGPLESVETESVLTGERQVHAVQSAIVATGHSARDVFRLLHERGLALEAKPFALGVRVEHPQSFVDRVQYHGEQGDWLPPASYKLVCQVGDHGVHSFCMCPGGII
;
A
#
# COMPACT_ATOMS: atom_id res chain seq x y z
N LEU A 1 -9.38 12.09 -0.87
CA LEU A 1 -10.12 11.08 -1.66
C LEU A 1 -11.49 11.58 -2.09
N VAL A 2 -12.28 12.22 -1.22
CA VAL A 2 -13.63 12.75 -1.57
C VAL A 2 -13.61 13.60 -2.84
N ARG A 3 -12.59 14.46 -3.02
CA ARG A 3 -12.45 15.30 -4.23
C ARG A 3 -12.17 14.47 -5.48
N ILE A 4 -11.39 13.41 -5.39
CA ILE A 4 -11.14 12.49 -6.51
C ILE A 4 -12.47 11.84 -6.93
N THR A 5 -13.23 11.32 -5.96
CA THR A 5 -14.44 10.55 -6.23
C THR A 5 -15.61 11.42 -6.70
N ARG A 6 -15.77 12.63 -6.17
CA ARG A 6 -16.91 13.49 -6.44
C ARG A 6 -16.65 14.57 -7.50
N GLU A 7 -15.43 15.09 -7.54
CA GLU A 7 -15.05 16.23 -8.36
C GLU A 7 -14.08 15.85 -9.48
N HIS A 8 -13.61 14.61 -9.51
CA HIS A 8 -12.57 14.10 -10.42
C HIS A 8 -11.27 14.92 -10.38
N LEU A 9 -10.99 15.55 -9.24
CA LEU A 9 -9.78 16.35 -9.01
C LEU A 9 -8.75 15.55 -8.24
N VAL A 10 -7.58 15.35 -8.84
CA VAL A 10 -6.45 14.69 -8.21
C VAL A 10 -5.59 15.73 -7.51
N ASP A 11 -5.50 15.64 -6.19
CA ASP A 11 -4.55 16.41 -5.40
C ASP A 11 -3.18 15.73 -5.48
N PRO A 12 -2.12 16.41 -5.93
CA PRO A 12 -0.79 15.81 -6.04
C PRO A 12 -0.20 15.40 -4.69
N ASP A 13 -0.62 16.02 -3.60
CA ASP A 13 -0.11 15.78 -2.26
C ASP A 13 -1.02 14.90 -1.40
N SER A 14 -2.25 14.61 -1.86
CA SER A 14 -3.22 13.79 -1.11
C SER A 14 -4.16 13.03 -2.04
N ASN A 15 -3.82 11.78 -2.34
CA ASN A 15 -4.59 10.91 -3.24
C ASN A 15 -4.44 9.43 -2.87
N TYR A 16 -4.82 8.49 -3.75
CA TYR A 16 -4.69 7.05 -3.49
C TYR A 16 -3.25 6.55 -3.32
N CYS A 17 -2.25 7.30 -3.76
CA CYS A 17 -0.84 6.89 -3.64
C CYS A 17 -0.19 7.39 -2.35
N PHE A 18 -0.77 8.37 -1.70
CA PHE A 18 -0.21 9.04 -0.52
C PHE A 18 -1.23 9.10 0.61
N GLY A 19 -0.73 9.09 1.83
CA GLY A 19 -1.51 9.20 3.03
C GLY A 19 -1.28 8.04 3.99
N GLU A 20 -1.91 8.10 5.12
CA GLU A 20 -1.81 7.14 6.20
C GLU A 20 -2.24 5.74 5.73
N GLY A 21 -1.40 4.73 5.99
CA GLY A 21 -1.60 3.36 5.55
C GLY A 21 -1.25 3.09 4.08
N GLY A 22 -0.90 4.11 3.30
CA GLY A 22 -0.46 4.01 1.91
C GLY A 22 -1.56 3.62 0.93
N ALA A 23 -1.16 3.29 -0.29
CA ALA A 23 -2.05 2.96 -1.40
C ALA A 23 -2.97 1.75 -1.16
N GLY A 24 -2.60 0.87 -0.22
CA GLY A 24 -3.37 -0.32 0.14
C GLY A 24 -4.54 -0.08 1.09
N THR A 25 -4.62 1.08 1.77
CA THR A 25 -5.59 1.34 2.84
C THR A 25 -7.05 1.17 2.40
N TYR A 26 -7.35 1.50 1.15
CA TYR A 26 -8.70 1.40 0.58
C TYR A 26 -8.89 0.18 -0.33
N SER A 27 -7.97 -0.77 -0.29
CA SER A 27 -8.09 -2.06 -0.95
C SER A 27 -8.79 -3.08 -0.05
N ASP A 28 -8.97 -4.31 -0.53
CA ASP A 28 -9.42 -5.44 0.29
C ASP A 28 -8.34 -5.97 1.25
N GLY A 29 -7.15 -5.38 1.25
CA GLY A 29 -6.06 -5.68 2.18
C GLY A 29 -5.53 -7.09 2.06
N LYS A 30 -5.15 -7.51 0.86
CA LYS A 30 -4.51 -8.81 0.63
C LYS A 30 -3.17 -8.90 1.34
N LEU A 31 -3.01 -9.90 2.20
CA LEU A 31 -1.82 -10.11 3.04
C LEU A 31 -0.95 -11.25 2.54
N TYR A 32 -1.32 -11.90 1.43
CA TYR A 32 -0.56 -13.00 0.88
C TYR A 32 0.75 -12.52 0.25
N THR A 33 1.85 -13.17 0.63
CA THR A 33 3.16 -12.96 0.03
C THR A 33 3.84 -14.29 -0.25
N ARG A 34 4.65 -14.35 -1.31
CA ARG A 34 5.53 -15.49 -1.61
C ARG A 34 6.93 -15.30 -1.02
N SER A 35 7.20 -14.17 -0.41
CA SER A 35 8.49 -13.85 0.16
C SER A 35 8.54 -14.29 1.62
N HIS A 36 9.17 -15.43 1.85
CA HIS A 36 9.43 -15.95 3.21
C HIS A 36 10.92 -15.82 3.60
N LYS A 37 11.72 -15.12 2.78
CA LYS A 37 13.18 -15.08 2.95
C LYS A 37 13.67 -14.00 3.92
N ARG A 38 12.83 -13.02 4.24
CA ARG A 38 13.23 -11.88 5.07
C ARG A 38 12.10 -11.51 6.03
N GLY A 39 12.33 -11.75 7.31
CA GLY A 39 11.39 -11.39 8.37
C GLY A 39 10.28 -12.42 8.63
N ASP A 40 9.68 -12.27 9.79
CA ASP A 40 8.56 -13.10 10.24
C ASP A 40 7.23 -12.43 9.86
N ILE A 41 6.56 -13.01 8.87
CA ILE A 41 5.24 -12.54 8.41
C ILE A 41 4.21 -12.68 9.53
N ARG A 42 4.34 -13.70 10.38
CA ARG A 42 3.40 -13.95 11.47
C ARG A 42 3.33 -12.78 12.44
N SER A 43 4.47 -12.22 12.84
CA SER A 43 4.50 -11.04 13.71
C SER A 43 3.75 -9.84 13.11
N ALA A 44 3.85 -9.63 11.80
CA ALA A 44 3.08 -8.58 11.12
C ALA A 44 1.56 -8.85 11.14
N LEU A 45 1.15 -10.10 10.93
CA LEU A 45 -0.27 -10.49 11.01
C LEU A 45 -0.81 -10.36 12.44
N GLU A 46 -0.05 -10.78 13.44
CA GLU A 46 -0.40 -10.64 14.86
C GLU A 46 -0.56 -9.16 15.26
N LEU A 47 0.31 -8.29 14.75
CA LEU A 47 0.18 -6.85 14.92
C LEU A 47 -1.14 -6.32 14.35
N LEU A 48 -1.53 -6.75 13.15
CA LEU A 48 -2.81 -6.37 12.55
C LEU A 48 -4.00 -6.89 13.39
N VAL A 49 -3.92 -8.12 13.90
CA VAL A 49 -4.95 -8.69 14.78
C VAL A 49 -5.06 -7.90 16.09
N ALA A 50 -3.94 -7.53 16.70
CA ALA A 50 -3.92 -6.70 17.90
C ALA A 50 -4.60 -5.34 17.69
N HIS A 51 -4.62 -4.85 16.44
CA HIS A 51 -5.29 -3.60 16.07
C HIS A 51 -6.67 -3.80 15.41
N GLY A 52 -7.24 -5.02 15.50
CA GLY A 52 -8.63 -5.29 15.15
C GLY A 52 -8.87 -5.97 13.80
N ALA A 53 -7.85 -6.55 13.17
CA ALA A 53 -8.05 -7.50 12.11
C ALA A 53 -8.67 -8.81 12.65
N SER A 54 -9.36 -9.56 11.79
CA SER A 54 -9.88 -10.87 12.16
C SER A 54 -8.73 -11.83 12.51
N PRO A 55 -8.82 -12.61 13.60
CA PRO A 55 -7.86 -13.67 13.90
C PRO A 55 -7.74 -14.73 12.80
N SER A 56 -8.72 -14.86 11.92
CA SER A 56 -8.69 -15.79 10.80
C SER A 56 -7.50 -15.57 9.87
N ILE A 57 -6.98 -14.33 9.77
CA ILE A 57 -5.81 -14.03 8.95
C ILE A 57 -4.54 -14.78 9.37
N LEU A 58 -4.50 -15.30 10.59
CA LEU A 58 -3.35 -16.08 11.11
C LEU A 58 -3.33 -17.52 10.60
N VAL A 59 -4.47 -18.02 10.11
CA VAL A 59 -4.66 -19.43 9.70
C VAL A 59 -5.09 -19.58 8.24
N ASP A 60 -5.61 -18.54 7.63
CA ASP A 60 -6.05 -18.55 6.24
C ASP A 60 -4.87 -18.71 5.28
N ALA A 61 -5.03 -19.54 4.25
CA ALA A 61 -4.01 -19.75 3.23
C ALA A 61 -3.73 -18.50 2.37
N HIS A 62 -4.76 -17.68 2.17
CA HIS A 62 -4.69 -16.41 1.43
C HIS A 62 -5.39 -15.31 2.24
N PRO A 63 -4.76 -14.84 3.34
CA PRO A 63 -5.41 -13.92 4.24
C PRO A 63 -5.64 -12.55 3.59
N HIS A 64 -6.78 -11.96 3.90
CA HIS A 64 -7.13 -10.59 3.53
C HIS A 64 -7.92 -9.92 4.66
N ILE A 65 -7.78 -8.61 4.77
CA ILE A 65 -8.44 -7.85 5.83
C ILE A 65 -9.92 -7.66 5.54
N GLY A 66 -10.27 -7.51 4.29
CA GLY A 66 -11.59 -7.14 3.81
C GLY A 66 -11.74 -5.63 3.59
N THR A 67 -12.52 -5.30 2.58
CA THR A 67 -12.80 -3.92 2.16
C THR A 67 -13.30 -3.08 3.32
N ASN A 68 -12.86 -1.85 3.40
CA ASN A 68 -13.24 -0.86 4.42
C ASN A 68 -12.83 -1.16 5.88
N LYS A 69 -12.10 -2.21 6.17
CA LYS A 69 -11.62 -2.51 7.53
C LYS A 69 -10.24 -1.91 7.82
N LEU A 70 -9.38 -1.81 6.80
CA LEU A 70 -8.03 -1.27 6.95
C LEU A 70 -7.99 0.14 7.56
N PRO A 71 -8.83 1.11 7.16
CA PRO A 71 -8.79 2.45 7.75
C PRO A 71 -8.89 2.45 9.27
N ALA A 72 -9.81 1.67 9.84
CA ALA A 72 -9.98 1.59 11.29
C ALA A 72 -8.80 0.89 11.98
N ILE A 73 -8.16 -0.07 11.34
CA ILE A 73 -6.95 -0.73 11.86
C ILE A 73 -5.78 0.24 11.89
N ILE A 74 -5.57 0.98 10.80
CA ILE A 74 -4.51 1.98 10.69
C ILE A 74 -4.69 3.10 11.73
N GLU A 75 -5.92 3.56 11.93
CA GLU A 75 -6.24 4.55 12.97
C GLU A 75 -5.85 4.05 14.37
N ARG A 76 -6.21 2.82 14.73
CA ARG A 76 -5.79 2.22 16.02
C ARG A 76 -4.28 2.06 16.13
N MET A 77 -3.59 1.71 15.05
CA MET A 77 -2.12 1.65 15.04
C MET A 77 -1.52 3.03 15.31
N ARG A 78 -2.05 4.09 14.71
CA ARG A 78 -1.64 5.47 14.98
C ARG A 78 -1.90 5.84 16.44
N GLU A 79 -3.07 5.53 16.97
CA GLU A 79 -3.39 5.77 18.39
C GLU A 79 -2.40 5.08 19.33
N THR A 80 -2.04 3.84 19.04
CA THR A 80 -1.02 3.09 19.81
C THR A 80 0.34 3.79 19.77
N LEU A 81 0.76 4.29 18.61
CA LEU A 81 2.00 5.03 18.46
C LEU A 81 1.98 6.33 19.27
N LEU A 82 0.89 7.10 19.20
CA LEU A 82 0.72 8.33 19.96
C LEU A 82 0.73 8.08 21.48
N GLN A 83 0.06 7.02 21.93
CA GLN A 83 0.08 6.61 23.35
C GLN A 83 1.48 6.17 23.82
N ALA A 84 2.29 5.63 22.92
CA ALA A 84 3.69 5.28 23.19
C ALA A 84 4.64 6.50 23.12
N GLY A 85 4.14 7.71 22.89
CA GLY A 85 4.93 8.94 22.85
C GLY A 85 5.53 9.27 21.48
N ALA A 86 5.09 8.59 20.42
CA ALA A 86 5.48 8.98 19.07
C ALA A 86 4.74 10.24 18.62
N GLU A 87 5.37 11.02 17.77
CA GLU A 87 4.74 12.16 17.10
C GLU A 87 4.32 11.79 15.67
N VAL A 88 3.16 12.25 15.25
CA VAL A 88 2.64 12.07 13.89
C VAL A 88 2.31 13.42 13.30
N HIS A 89 3.07 13.82 12.29
CA HIS A 89 2.94 15.10 11.62
C HIS A 89 2.21 14.94 10.30
N PHE A 90 0.97 15.41 10.21
CA PHE A 90 0.20 15.47 8.97
C PHE A 90 0.49 16.79 8.22
N HIS A 91 0.25 16.76 6.91
CA HIS A 91 0.49 17.89 6.02
C HIS A 91 1.95 18.36 5.98
N GLU A 92 2.87 17.46 6.27
CA GLU A 92 4.30 17.70 6.16
C GLU A 92 4.93 16.87 5.05
N ARG A 93 5.73 17.53 4.25
CA ARG A 93 6.53 16.93 3.18
C ARG A 93 7.99 16.91 3.59
N TRP A 94 8.65 15.76 3.43
CA TRP A 94 10.08 15.68 3.58
C TRP A 94 10.78 16.38 2.40
N VAL A 95 11.64 17.37 2.69
CA VAL A 95 12.31 18.20 1.68
C VAL A 95 13.84 18.17 1.78
N GLY A 96 14.41 17.52 2.79
CA GLY A 96 15.85 17.43 2.93
C GLY A 96 16.33 16.75 4.19
N TRP A 97 17.65 16.66 4.29
CA TRP A 97 18.34 16.15 5.47
C TRP A 97 19.72 16.76 5.60
N ARG A 98 20.32 16.66 6.78
CA ARG A 98 21.72 17.03 7.05
C ARG A 98 22.51 15.84 7.55
N ALA A 99 23.67 15.63 6.93
CA ALA A 99 24.64 14.60 7.28
C ALA A 99 26.06 15.09 6.94
N PRO A 100 26.53 16.20 7.53
CA PRO A 100 27.75 16.89 7.11
C PRO A 100 29.02 16.05 7.29
N ASN A 101 29.03 15.15 8.30
CA ASN A 101 30.17 14.31 8.65
C ASN A 101 29.89 12.81 8.45
N GLY A 102 28.87 12.45 7.65
CA GLY A 102 28.47 11.08 7.37
C GLY A 102 27.24 10.62 8.16
N PRO A 103 27.20 10.67 9.50
CA PRO A 103 25.98 10.35 10.25
C PRO A 103 24.85 11.34 10.00
N LEU A 104 23.62 10.84 9.99
CA LEU A 104 22.41 11.67 9.88
C LEU A 104 22.25 12.48 11.18
N GLU A 105 22.07 13.79 11.04
CA GLU A 105 21.87 14.71 12.17
C GLU A 105 20.42 15.22 12.23
N SER A 106 19.81 15.46 11.08
CA SER A 106 18.44 15.97 11.01
C SER A 106 17.75 15.65 9.69
N VAL A 107 16.42 15.68 9.72
CA VAL A 107 15.57 15.74 8.53
C VAL A 107 14.86 17.08 8.47
N GLU A 108 14.58 17.55 7.26
CA GLU A 108 13.92 18.81 6.99
C GLU A 108 12.55 18.52 6.38
N THR A 109 11.50 19.11 6.95
CA THR A 109 10.14 19.03 6.45
C THR A 109 9.60 20.40 6.08
N GLU A 110 8.57 20.42 5.24
CA GLU A 110 7.86 21.61 4.82
C GLU A 110 6.35 21.37 4.91
N SER A 111 5.65 22.25 5.59
CA SER A 111 4.20 22.21 5.65
C SER A 111 3.61 22.46 4.27
N VAL A 112 2.82 21.52 3.76
CA VAL A 112 2.12 21.68 2.46
C VAL A 112 0.99 22.70 2.52
N LEU A 113 0.59 23.15 3.72
CA LEU A 113 -0.44 24.17 3.92
C LEU A 113 0.12 25.58 3.98
N THR A 114 1.26 25.77 4.66
CA THR A 114 1.83 27.08 4.93
C THR A 114 3.15 27.36 4.23
N GLY A 115 3.84 26.30 3.76
CA GLY A 115 5.20 26.39 3.23
C GLY A 115 6.28 26.59 4.32
N GLU A 116 5.90 26.57 5.59
CA GLU A 116 6.85 26.69 6.70
C GLU A 116 7.75 25.45 6.79
N ARG A 117 9.04 25.69 7.01
CA ARG A 117 10.03 24.59 7.14
C ARG A 117 10.37 24.35 8.60
N GLN A 118 10.50 23.07 8.91
CA GLN A 118 10.92 22.58 10.22
C GLN A 118 12.12 21.63 10.09
N VAL A 119 12.93 21.59 11.14
CA VAL A 119 14.12 20.73 11.23
C VAL A 119 13.95 19.84 12.44
N HIS A 120 13.93 18.52 12.20
CA HIS A 120 13.81 17.52 13.25
C HIS A 120 15.17 16.86 13.46
N ALA A 121 15.73 16.95 14.64
CA ALA A 121 16.96 16.27 15.01
C ALA A 121 16.69 14.75 15.11
N VAL A 122 17.43 13.96 14.32
CA VAL A 122 17.26 12.51 14.27
C VAL A 122 18.61 11.83 14.04
N GLN A 123 18.77 10.61 14.55
CA GLN A 123 19.98 9.79 14.33
C GLN A 123 19.80 8.81 13.16
N SER A 124 18.56 8.49 12.80
CA SER A 124 18.22 7.61 11.69
C SER A 124 16.85 7.96 11.12
N ALA A 125 16.62 7.63 9.86
CA ALA A 125 15.34 7.84 9.21
C ALA A 125 14.99 6.66 8.29
N ILE A 126 13.72 6.30 8.24
CA ILE A 126 13.18 5.31 7.31
C ILE A 126 12.38 6.05 6.26
N VAL A 127 12.82 5.96 4.99
CA VAL A 127 12.11 6.55 3.86
C VAL A 127 11.14 5.51 3.30
N ALA A 128 9.86 5.69 3.56
CA ALA A 128 8.80 4.76 3.17
C ALA A 128 7.66 5.47 2.41
N THR A 129 8.03 6.38 1.51
CA THR A 129 7.10 7.29 0.80
C THR A 129 6.38 6.66 -0.38
N GLY A 130 6.65 5.39 -0.69
CA GLY A 130 6.05 4.66 -1.81
C GLY A 130 6.68 5.02 -3.17
N HIS A 131 6.27 4.27 -4.20
CA HIS A 131 6.86 4.38 -5.54
C HIS A 131 6.39 5.60 -6.34
N SER A 132 5.33 6.27 -5.92
CA SER A 132 4.76 7.43 -6.63
C SER A 132 5.30 8.77 -6.14
N ALA A 133 6.13 8.80 -5.09
CA ALA A 133 6.76 10.01 -4.54
C ALA A 133 7.92 10.48 -5.43
N ARG A 134 7.60 11.05 -6.58
CA ARG A 134 8.59 11.47 -7.58
C ARG A 134 9.48 12.61 -7.10
N ASP A 135 8.96 13.48 -6.25
CA ASP A 135 9.70 14.55 -5.58
C ASP A 135 10.81 13.99 -4.69
N VAL A 136 10.53 12.92 -3.95
CA VAL A 136 11.53 12.22 -3.14
C VAL A 136 12.63 11.62 -4.02
N PHE A 137 12.30 10.96 -5.12
CA PHE A 137 13.32 10.43 -6.04
C PHE A 137 14.19 11.54 -6.64
N ARG A 138 13.61 12.69 -7.00
CA ARG A 138 14.38 13.84 -7.47
C ARG A 138 15.31 14.38 -6.37
N LEU A 139 14.80 14.56 -5.15
CA LEU A 139 15.58 14.99 -4.00
C LEU A 139 16.78 14.06 -3.75
N LEU A 140 16.58 12.75 -3.78
CA LEU A 140 17.64 11.77 -3.60
C LEU A 140 18.70 11.87 -4.71
N HIS A 141 18.26 12.00 -5.95
CA HIS A 141 19.15 12.14 -7.11
C HIS A 141 19.97 13.44 -7.05
N GLU A 142 19.33 14.57 -6.78
CA GLU A 142 19.96 15.89 -6.65
C GLU A 142 20.99 15.94 -5.51
N ARG A 143 20.79 15.14 -4.48
CA ARG A 143 21.72 14.98 -3.36
C ARG A 143 22.80 13.93 -3.60
N GLY A 144 22.88 13.37 -4.81
CA GLY A 144 23.95 12.45 -5.23
C GLY A 144 23.79 11.01 -4.75
N LEU A 145 22.60 10.60 -4.27
CA LEU A 145 22.38 9.19 -3.97
C LEU A 145 22.26 8.37 -5.25
N ALA A 146 22.88 7.19 -5.25
CA ALA A 146 22.79 6.27 -6.37
C ALA A 146 21.36 5.70 -6.48
N LEU A 147 20.74 5.93 -7.63
CA LEU A 147 19.41 5.38 -7.96
C LEU A 147 19.55 4.36 -9.08
N GLU A 148 18.83 3.26 -8.95
CA GLU A 148 18.77 2.20 -9.95
C GLU A 148 17.35 2.12 -10.51
N ALA A 149 17.21 2.14 -11.84
CA ALA A 149 15.94 1.92 -12.50
C ALA A 149 15.53 0.46 -12.36
N LYS A 150 14.31 0.22 -11.93
CA LYS A 150 13.74 -1.13 -11.83
C LYS A 150 12.57 -1.28 -12.79
N PRO A 151 12.41 -2.46 -13.42
CA PRO A 151 11.24 -2.73 -14.25
C PRO A 151 9.96 -2.73 -13.39
N PHE A 152 8.86 -2.39 -14.01
CA PHE A 152 7.53 -2.45 -13.41
C PHE A 152 6.55 -3.18 -14.33
N ALA A 153 5.47 -3.70 -13.75
CA ALA A 153 4.37 -4.27 -14.53
C ALA A 153 3.36 -3.17 -14.87
N LEU A 154 2.99 -3.08 -16.15
CA LEU A 154 1.90 -2.25 -16.62
C LEU A 154 0.73 -3.17 -16.96
N GLY A 155 -0.48 -2.79 -16.57
CA GLY A 155 -1.66 -3.58 -16.85
C GLY A 155 -2.91 -2.75 -16.93
N VAL A 156 -4.00 -3.43 -17.25
CA VAL A 156 -5.35 -2.86 -17.30
C VAL A 156 -6.24 -3.62 -16.33
N ARG A 157 -7.28 -2.96 -15.85
CA ARG A 157 -8.37 -3.61 -15.13
C ARG A 157 -9.35 -4.17 -16.14
N VAL A 158 -9.77 -5.42 -15.93
CA VAL A 158 -10.78 -6.09 -16.73
C VAL A 158 -11.91 -6.51 -15.79
N GLU A 159 -13.13 -6.17 -16.14
CA GLU A 159 -14.33 -6.53 -15.40
C GLU A 159 -15.11 -7.60 -16.16
N HIS A 160 -15.62 -8.58 -15.42
CA HIS A 160 -16.49 -9.64 -15.91
C HIS A 160 -17.73 -9.75 -15.03
N PRO A 161 -18.90 -10.07 -15.59
CA PRO A 161 -19.99 -10.56 -14.76
C PRO A 161 -19.54 -11.79 -13.97
N GLN A 162 -19.73 -11.81 -12.65
CA GLN A 162 -19.30 -12.93 -11.80
C GLN A 162 -19.90 -14.26 -12.29
N SER A 163 -21.16 -14.26 -12.71
CA SER A 163 -21.84 -15.43 -13.28
C SER A 163 -21.17 -16.02 -14.52
N PHE A 164 -20.45 -15.20 -15.29
CA PHE A 164 -19.64 -15.71 -16.41
C PHE A 164 -18.42 -16.48 -15.87
N VAL A 165 -17.72 -15.93 -14.90
CA VAL A 165 -16.54 -16.57 -14.31
C VAL A 165 -16.93 -17.84 -13.58
N ASP A 166 -17.99 -17.83 -12.80
CA ASP A 166 -18.51 -18.99 -12.07
C ASP A 166 -18.85 -20.15 -13.05
N ARG A 167 -19.58 -19.85 -14.10
CA ARG A 167 -19.95 -20.85 -15.11
C ARG A 167 -18.72 -21.49 -15.78
N VAL A 168 -17.69 -20.69 -16.06
CA VAL A 168 -16.46 -21.20 -16.69
C VAL A 168 -15.65 -22.06 -15.71
N GLN A 169 -15.49 -21.59 -14.48
CA GLN A 169 -14.63 -22.26 -13.50
C GLN A 169 -15.30 -23.47 -12.85
N TYR A 170 -16.62 -23.42 -12.66
CA TYR A 170 -17.39 -24.52 -12.08
C TYR A 170 -18.09 -25.39 -13.12
N HIS A 171 -17.76 -25.21 -14.42
CA HIS A 171 -18.28 -26.03 -15.52
C HIS A 171 -19.81 -26.08 -15.61
N GLY A 172 -20.47 -25.00 -15.20
CA GLY A 172 -21.93 -24.88 -15.17
C GLY A 172 -22.59 -25.36 -13.87
N GLU A 173 -21.86 -25.98 -12.98
CA GLU A 173 -22.36 -26.31 -11.64
C GLU A 173 -22.41 -25.04 -10.79
N GLN A 174 -23.60 -24.61 -10.41
CA GLN A 174 -23.82 -23.52 -9.46
C GLN A 174 -24.62 -24.05 -8.28
N GLY A 175 -23.98 -24.10 -7.12
CA GLY A 175 -24.65 -24.33 -5.84
C GLY A 175 -24.45 -23.11 -4.95
N ASP A 176 -25.44 -22.75 -4.15
CA ASP A 176 -25.37 -21.62 -3.21
C ASP A 176 -24.22 -21.72 -2.19
N TRP A 177 -23.60 -22.88 -2.12
CA TRP A 177 -22.46 -23.19 -1.26
C TRP A 177 -21.09 -22.90 -1.89
N LEU A 178 -21.04 -22.67 -3.21
CA LEU A 178 -19.79 -22.34 -3.91
C LEU A 178 -19.47 -20.84 -3.73
N PRO A 179 -18.24 -20.52 -3.34
CA PRO A 179 -17.80 -19.12 -3.29
C PRO A 179 -17.71 -18.53 -4.71
N PRO A 180 -17.72 -17.19 -4.86
CA PRO A 180 -17.43 -16.56 -6.14
C PRO A 180 -16.13 -17.07 -6.74
N ALA A 181 -16.19 -17.58 -7.97
CA ALA A 181 -15.03 -18.18 -8.64
C ALA A 181 -13.97 -17.15 -9.01
N SER A 182 -12.73 -17.58 -8.99
CA SER A 182 -11.57 -16.80 -9.45
C SER A 182 -10.82 -17.54 -10.53
N TYR A 183 -9.96 -16.82 -11.27
CA TYR A 183 -9.05 -17.42 -12.23
C TYR A 183 -7.64 -16.84 -12.10
N LYS A 184 -6.69 -17.61 -12.59
CA LYS A 184 -5.31 -17.17 -12.72
C LYS A 184 -4.82 -17.49 -14.11
N LEU A 185 -4.41 -16.45 -14.82
CA LEU A 185 -3.88 -16.58 -16.18
C LEU A 185 -2.40 -16.18 -16.19
N VAL A 186 -1.60 -16.94 -16.91
CA VAL A 186 -0.19 -16.62 -17.16
C VAL A 186 0.11 -17.05 -18.59
N CYS A 187 0.71 -16.16 -19.35
CA CYS A 187 1.21 -16.47 -20.69
C CYS A 187 2.45 -15.65 -20.99
N GLN A 188 3.17 -16.08 -22.03
CA GLN A 188 4.30 -15.35 -22.58
C GLN A 188 3.87 -14.73 -23.91
N VAL A 189 4.14 -13.44 -24.10
CA VAL A 189 3.88 -12.72 -25.35
C VAL A 189 5.20 -12.08 -25.80
N GLY A 190 5.85 -12.66 -26.81
CA GLY A 190 7.24 -12.31 -27.14
C GLY A 190 8.15 -12.51 -25.92
N ASP A 191 8.91 -11.49 -25.57
CA ASP A 191 9.82 -11.51 -24.40
C ASP A 191 9.15 -11.04 -23.09
N HIS A 192 7.83 -10.79 -23.10
CA HIS A 192 7.12 -10.27 -21.96
C HIS A 192 6.20 -11.31 -21.33
N GLY A 193 6.31 -11.47 -20.01
CA GLY A 193 5.36 -12.26 -19.22
C GLY A 193 4.07 -11.46 -18.98
N VAL A 194 2.93 -12.04 -19.34
CA VAL A 194 1.59 -11.46 -19.09
C VAL A 194 0.87 -12.35 -18.08
N HIS A 195 0.30 -11.76 -17.06
CA HIS A 195 -0.38 -12.54 -16.01
C HIS A 195 -1.53 -11.74 -15.39
N SER A 196 -2.54 -12.47 -14.92
CA SER A 196 -3.59 -11.87 -14.09
C SER A 196 -3.03 -11.57 -12.70
N PHE A 197 -3.47 -10.44 -12.14
CA PHE A 197 -3.03 -9.97 -10.83
C PHE A 197 -4.20 -9.33 -10.08
N CYS A 198 -4.30 -9.55 -8.77
CA CYS A 198 -5.31 -8.93 -7.91
C CYS A 198 -6.76 -9.08 -8.42
N MET A 199 -7.27 -10.29 -8.53
CA MET A 199 -8.68 -10.52 -8.78
C MET A 199 -9.51 -10.30 -7.50
N CYS A 200 -10.70 -9.72 -7.64
CA CYS A 200 -11.66 -9.47 -6.56
C CYS A 200 -12.98 -10.19 -6.86
N PRO A 201 -13.08 -11.52 -6.62
CA PRO A 201 -14.27 -12.30 -6.94
C PRO A 201 -15.47 -11.84 -6.13
N GLY A 202 -16.64 -11.67 -6.80
CA GLY A 202 -17.86 -11.19 -6.16
C GLY A 202 -17.82 -9.75 -5.68
N GLY A 203 -16.72 -9.02 -5.92
CA GLY A 203 -16.56 -7.63 -5.55
C GLY A 203 -17.24 -6.66 -6.52
N ILE A 204 -17.47 -5.45 -6.05
CA ILE A 204 -17.89 -4.28 -6.86
C ILE A 204 -16.70 -3.34 -6.91
N ILE A 205 -16.44 -2.80 -8.10
CA ILE A 205 -15.33 -1.88 -8.35
C ILE A 205 -15.85 -0.45 -8.48
#